data_92cb9ded4e5c228a6fc1ec5d7a8fa4d2
#
_entry.id   92cb9ded4e5c228a6fc1ec5d7a8fa4d2
#
_cell.length_a   1.000
_cell.length_b   1.000
_cell.length_c   1.000
_cell.angle_alpha   90.00
_cell.angle_beta   90.00
_cell.angle_gamma   90.00
#
_symmetry.space_group_name_H-M   'P 1'
#
loop_
_entity.id
_entity.type
_entity.pdbx_description
1 polymer ?
#
loop_
_entity_poly.entity_id
_entity_poly.type
_entity_poly.pdbx_seq_one_letter_code
_entity_poly.pdbx_strand_id
1 'polypeptide(L)'
;SRTVPEYFEGNIDWYSAGELNTLFLEGSVEKITEEAIEKSATKLFKAGSLLIGMYDTAAFKMGILKEDSASNQACACITPNDEVNIIWLYYELQMMKEYFLSQRRGVRQKNLNLGMIKAFKIPIAKRDQQDEFSDFVKQVDKSKVKVQKALDETQKLFDSLMQQYFG
;
A
#
# COMPACT_ATOMS: atom_id res chain seq x y z
N SER A 1 -13.76 2.78 -16.62
CA SER A 1 -14.25 1.54 -17.24
C SER A 1 -13.13 0.94 -18.09
N ARG A 2 -12.85 -0.35 -17.98
CA ARG A 2 -11.86 -1.06 -18.85
C ARG A 2 -12.29 -1.09 -20.32
N THR A 3 -13.43 -0.49 -20.67
CA THR A 3 -13.95 -0.38 -22.04
C THR A 3 -13.32 0.74 -22.86
N VAL A 4 -12.47 1.57 -22.26
CA VAL A 4 -11.77 2.69 -22.91
C VAL A 4 -10.26 2.45 -22.72
N PRO A 5 -9.58 1.78 -23.66
CA PRO A 5 -8.16 1.46 -23.55
C PRO A 5 -7.26 2.68 -23.32
N GLU A 6 -7.58 3.80 -23.94
CA GLU A 6 -6.83 5.06 -23.86
C GLU A 6 -6.72 5.59 -22.42
N TYR A 7 -7.63 5.22 -21.54
CA TYR A 7 -7.56 5.57 -20.12
C TYR A 7 -6.40 4.91 -19.38
N PHE A 8 -5.82 3.84 -19.93
CA PHE A 8 -4.70 3.08 -19.34
C PHE A 8 -3.34 3.42 -19.98
N GLU A 9 -3.26 4.46 -20.81
CA GLU A 9 -2.03 4.94 -21.43
C GLU A 9 -1.40 6.14 -20.69
N GLY A 10 -1.69 6.25 -19.37
CA GLY A 10 -1.25 7.39 -18.55
C GLY A 10 -0.01 7.11 -17.71
N ASN A 11 0.25 8.03 -16.81
CA ASN A 11 1.38 8.00 -15.87
C ASN A 11 0.96 7.97 -14.39
N ILE A 12 -0.35 8.07 -14.10
CA ILE A 12 -0.88 8.04 -12.73
C ILE A 12 -1.05 6.59 -12.29
N ASP A 13 -0.40 6.22 -11.20
CA ASP A 13 -0.52 4.88 -10.64
C ASP A 13 -1.97 4.53 -10.27
N TRP A 14 -2.41 3.34 -10.66
CA TRP A 14 -3.75 2.83 -10.38
C TRP A 14 -3.69 1.44 -9.74
N TYR A 15 -3.70 1.41 -8.42
CA TYR A 15 -3.51 0.20 -7.63
C TYR A 15 -4.75 -0.69 -7.59
N SER A 16 -4.54 -1.97 -7.78
CA SER A 16 -5.48 -3.01 -7.37
C SER A 16 -5.21 -3.45 -5.92
N ALA A 17 -6.23 -3.99 -5.23
CA ALA A 17 -6.05 -4.46 -3.87
C ALA A 17 -5.00 -5.58 -3.73
N GLY A 18 -4.75 -6.35 -4.81
CA GLY A 18 -3.74 -7.40 -4.85
C GLY A 18 -2.30 -6.90 -4.72
N GLU A 19 -2.05 -5.65 -5.14
CA GLU A 19 -0.72 -5.03 -5.16
C GLU A 19 -0.30 -4.42 -3.82
N LEU A 20 -1.20 -4.32 -2.83
CA LEU A 20 -0.94 -3.72 -1.53
C LEU A 20 -0.12 -4.66 -0.64
N ASN A 21 1.15 -4.86 -0.96
CA ASN A 21 2.02 -5.86 -0.31
C ASN A 21 3.19 -5.26 0.46
N THR A 22 3.41 -3.94 0.37
CA THR A 22 4.55 -3.23 0.98
C THR A 22 4.06 -2.04 1.80
N LEU A 23 4.85 -1.63 2.80
CA LEU A 23 4.54 -0.46 3.62
C LEU A 23 4.36 0.79 2.75
N PHE A 24 5.31 1.04 1.85
CA PHE A 24 5.23 2.13 0.89
C PHE A 24 5.01 1.57 -0.51
N LEU A 25 4.02 2.11 -1.22
CA LEU A 25 3.69 1.69 -2.58
C LEU A 25 4.50 2.53 -3.58
N GLU A 26 5.25 1.84 -4.42
CA GLU A 26 6.12 2.44 -5.45
C GLU A 26 5.80 1.84 -6.82
N GLY A 27 4.97 2.53 -7.58
CA GLY A 27 4.54 2.09 -8.89
C GLY A 27 3.50 0.97 -8.85
N SER A 28 2.51 1.08 -9.71
CA SER A 28 1.47 0.08 -9.95
C SER A 28 1.69 -0.62 -11.29
N VAL A 29 1.07 -1.80 -11.44
CA VAL A 29 1.11 -2.54 -12.71
C VAL A 29 0.38 -1.78 -13.82
N GLU A 30 -0.78 -1.21 -13.50
CA GLU A 30 -1.57 -0.41 -14.44
C GLU A 30 -1.49 1.07 -14.06
N LYS A 31 -1.39 1.92 -15.08
CA LYS A 31 -1.41 3.37 -14.91
C LYS A 31 -2.58 3.96 -15.68
N ILE A 32 -3.07 5.12 -15.24
CA ILE A 32 -4.21 5.79 -15.88
C ILE A 32 -3.88 7.24 -16.24
N THR A 33 -4.69 7.79 -17.14
CA THR A 33 -4.61 9.20 -17.55
C THR A 33 -5.39 10.11 -16.59
N GLU A 34 -5.11 11.42 -16.62
CA GLU A 34 -5.93 12.44 -15.95
C GLU A 34 -7.37 12.42 -16.47
N GLU A 35 -7.56 12.23 -17.76
CA GLU A 35 -8.87 12.09 -18.39
C GLU A 35 -9.69 10.93 -17.79
N ALA A 36 -9.03 9.80 -17.45
CA ALA A 36 -9.68 8.68 -16.79
C ALA A 36 -10.24 9.06 -15.41
N ILE A 37 -9.53 9.93 -14.67
CA ILE A 37 -10.01 10.44 -13.38
C ILE A 37 -11.19 11.38 -13.57
N GLU A 38 -11.11 12.31 -14.52
CA GLU A 38 -12.16 13.30 -14.78
C GLU A 38 -13.46 12.69 -15.31
N LYS A 39 -13.35 11.69 -16.17
CA LYS A 39 -14.50 11.08 -16.89
C LYS A 39 -14.98 9.76 -16.31
N SER A 40 -14.48 9.35 -15.16
CA SER A 40 -14.91 8.10 -14.51
C SER A 40 -15.22 8.32 -13.02
N ALA A 41 -15.62 7.22 -12.33
CA ALA A 41 -15.83 7.24 -10.90
C ALA A 41 -14.50 7.07 -10.09
N THR A 42 -13.37 7.01 -10.76
CA THR A 42 -12.05 6.88 -10.15
C THR A 42 -11.68 8.17 -9.42
N LYS A 43 -11.12 8.03 -8.24
CA LYS A 43 -10.67 9.17 -7.43
C LYS A 43 -9.16 9.18 -7.32
N LEU A 44 -8.58 10.37 -7.41
CA LEU A 44 -7.18 10.61 -7.08
C LEU A 44 -7.04 10.77 -5.57
N PHE A 45 -6.17 9.98 -4.97
CA PHE A 45 -5.80 10.04 -3.56
C PHE A 45 -4.43 10.68 -3.42
N LYS A 46 -4.26 11.48 -2.38
CA LYS A 46 -3.01 12.21 -2.11
C LYS A 46 -1.92 11.27 -1.58
N ALA A 47 -0.68 11.59 -1.88
CA ALA A 47 0.49 10.98 -1.25
C ALA A 47 0.35 10.97 0.28
N GLY A 48 0.83 9.92 0.93
CA GLY A 48 0.64 9.70 2.36
C GLY A 48 -0.68 9.04 2.74
N SER A 49 -1.62 8.84 1.80
CA SER A 49 -2.85 8.09 2.09
C SER A 49 -2.57 6.60 2.22
N LEU A 50 -3.33 5.91 3.10
CA LEU A 50 -3.27 4.47 3.30
C LEU A 50 -4.37 3.78 2.52
N LEU A 51 -4.02 2.89 1.60
CA LEU A 51 -4.96 2.00 0.92
C LEU A 51 -5.14 0.70 1.70
N ILE A 52 -6.38 0.20 1.75
CA ILE A 52 -6.76 -1.07 2.39
C ILE A 52 -7.59 -1.89 1.41
N GLY A 53 -7.16 -3.11 1.11
CA GLY A 53 -7.92 -4.07 0.33
C GLY A 53 -9.14 -4.59 1.08
N MET A 54 -10.27 -4.74 0.40
CA MET A 54 -11.54 -5.10 1.01
C MET A 54 -12.00 -6.53 0.70
N TYR A 55 -11.55 -7.15 -0.40
CA TYR A 55 -12.15 -8.37 -0.92
C TYR A 55 -11.19 -9.56 -0.95
N ASP A 56 -11.74 -10.73 -0.71
CA ASP A 56 -11.10 -12.04 -0.85
C ASP A 56 -9.72 -12.15 -0.17
N THR A 57 -8.74 -12.67 -0.87
CA THR A 57 -7.35 -12.83 -0.39
C THR A 57 -6.60 -11.51 -0.24
N ALA A 58 -7.11 -10.44 -0.85
CA ALA A 58 -6.57 -9.09 -0.70
C ALA A 58 -7.18 -8.34 0.49
N ALA A 59 -8.16 -8.92 1.18
CA ALA A 59 -8.75 -8.30 2.37
C ALA A 59 -7.67 -8.03 3.43
N PHE A 60 -7.60 -6.78 3.87
CA PHE A 60 -6.61 -6.27 4.82
C PHE A 60 -5.15 -6.24 4.32
N LYS A 61 -4.90 -6.39 3.01
CA LYS A 61 -3.64 -5.93 2.44
C LYS A 61 -3.62 -4.41 2.47
N MET A 62 -2.48 -3.83 2.77
CA MET A 62 -2.38 -2.38 2.97
C MET A 62 -1.08 -1.84 2.40
N GLY A 63 -1.09 -0.54 2.04
CA GLY A 63 0.11 0.18 1.66
C GLY A 63 -0.13 1.69 1.62
N ILE A 64 0.92 2.46 1.90
CA ILE A 64 0.91 3.92 1.94
C ILE A 64 1.39 4.45 0.59
N LEU A 65 0.63 5.34 -0.01
CA LEU A 65 0.96 5.98 -1.28
C LEU A 65 2.17 6.91 -1.12
N LYS A 66 3.20 6.76 -1.95
CA LYS A 66 4.32 7.71 -2.04
C LYS A 66 4.00 8.91 -2.91
N GLU A 67 3.15 8.74 -3.91
CA GLU A 67 2.73 9.77 -4.86
C GLU A 67 1.21 9.81 -4.97
N ASP A 68 0.68 10.91 -5.50
CA ASP A 68 -0.74 11.02 -5.81
C ASP A 68 -1.14 9.92 -6.79
N SER A 69 -2.06 9.07 -6.40
CA SER A 69 -2.39 7.83 -7.12
C SER A 69 -3.88 7.51 -7.01
N ALA A 70 -4.34 6.59 -7.82
CA ALA A 70 -5.70 6.08 -7.78
C ALA A 70 -5.75 4.59 -7.44
N SER A 71 -6.93 4.06 -7.20
CA SER A 71 -7.14 2.62 -7.00
C SER A 71 -8.46 2.15 -7.57
N ASN A 72 -8.59 0.83 -7.69
CA ASN A 72 -9.86 0.23 -8.04
C ASN A 72 -10.85 0.23 -6.85
N GLN A 73 -12.09 -0.13 -7.10
CA GLN A 73 -13.17 -0.18 -6.10
C GLN A 73 -12.98 -1.24 -5.00
N ALA A 74 -11.98 -2.11 -5.13
CA ALA A 74 -11.65 -3.10 -4.12
C ALA A 74 -10.77 -2.54 -2.99
N CYS A 75 -10.34 -1.27 -3.09
CA CYS A 75 -9.56 -0.57 -2.09
C CYS A 75 -10.42 0.49 -1.37
N ALA A 76 -10.29 0.55 -0.05
CA ALA A 76 -10.64 1.72 0.74
C ALA A 76 -9.41 2.61 0.92
N CYS A 77 -9.62 3.92 1.05
CA CYS A 77 -8.55 4.89 1.29
C CYS A 77 -8.79 5.61 2.63
N ILE A 78 -7.75 5.68 3.44
CA ILE A 78 -7.68 6.50 4.64
C ILE A 78 -6.77 7.70 4.34
N THR A 79 -7.33 8.88 4.37
CA THR A 79 -6.60 10.14 4.16
C THR A 79 -5.87 10.55 5.44
N PRO A 80 -4.62 11.01 5.36
CA PRO A 80 -3.89 11.53 6.51
C PRO A 80 -4.64 12.71 7.18
N ASN A 81 -4.49 12.83 8.49
CA ASN A 81 -4.94 13.96 9.28
C ASN A 81 -3.92 14.30 10.38
N ASP A 82 -4.16 15.39 11.11
CA ASP A 82 -3.22 15.87 12.14
C ASP A 82 -3.28 15.05 13.44
N GLU A 83 -4.30 14.22 13.63
CA GLU A 83 -4.48 13.44 14.87
C GLU A 83 -3.74 12.11 14.83
N VAL A 84 -3.59 11.50 13.64
CA VAL A 84 -3.09 10.15 13.50
C VAL A 84 -1.94 10.10 12.49
N ASN A 85 -0.78 9.61 12.92
CA ASN A 85 0.34 9.32 12.04
C ASN A 85 0.04 8.07 11.20
N ILE A 86 0.11 8.19 9.88
CA ILE A 86 -0.33 7.14 8.96
C ILE A 86 0.56 5.86 9.02
N ILE A 87 1.85 6.02 9.29
CA ILE A 87 2.78 4.89 9.44
C ILE A 87 2.45 4.13 10.74
N TRP A 88 2.24 4.85 11.83
CA TRP A 88 1.79 4.25 13.08
C TRP A 88 0.45 3.52 12.89
N LEU A 89 -0.53 4.15 12.21
CA LEU A 89 -1.83 3.56 11.93
C LEU A 89 -1.71 2.27 11.11
N TYR A 90 -0.82 2.23 10.12
CA TYR A 90 -0.56 1.01 9.35
C TYR A 90 -0.18 -0.17 10.26
N TYR A 91 0.75 0.04 11.19
CA TYR A 91 1.19 -1.02 12.11
C TYR A 91 0.13 -1.38 13.15
N GLU A 92 -0.58 -0.40 13.69
CA GLU A 92 -1.70 -0.65 14.62
C GLU A 92 -2.77 -1.53 13.96
N LEU A 93 -3.16 -1.21 12.74
CA LEU A 93 -4.09 -2.03 11.96
C LEU A 93 -3.52 -3.42 11.65
N GLN A 94 -2.23 -3.54 11.36
CA GLN A 94 -1.59 -4.85 11.16
C GLN A 94 -1.66 -5.72 12.44
N MET A 95 -1.41 -5.14 13.60
CA MET A 95 -1.51 -5.84 14.88
C MET A 95 -2.94 -6.31 15.18
N MET A 96 -3.94 -5.52 14.79
CA MET A 96 -5.36 -5.85 14.96
C MET A 96 -5.97 -6.63 13.78
N LYS A 97 -5.19 -7.00 12.79
CA LYS A 97 -5.66 -7.61 11.54
C LYS A 97 -6.57 -8.81 11.76
N GLU A 98 -6.16 -9.77 12.56
CA GLU A 98 -6.93 -11.00 12.81
C GLU A 98 -8.27 -10.71 13.49
N TYR A 99 -8.28 -9.75 14.43
CA TYR A 99 -9.51 -9.29 15.07
C TYR A 99 -10.49 -8.71 14.03
N PHE A 100 -10.05 -7.79 13.15
CA PHE A 100 -10.91 -7.20 12.14
C PHE A 100 -11.33 -8.20 11.06
N LEU A 101 -10.45 -9.11 10.68
CA LEU A 101 -10.79 -10.16 9.72
C LEU A 101 -11.82 -11.14 10.28
N SER A 102 -11.85 -11.38 11.59
CA SER A 102 -12.89 -12.23 12.22
C SER A 102 -14.29 -11.63 12.12
N GLN A 103 -14.40 -10.31 11.96
CA GLN A 103 -15.67 -9.60 11.81
C GLN A 103 -16.23 -9.58 10.38
N ARG A 104 -15.49 -10.13 9.40
CA ARG A 104 -15.95 -10.20 8.00
C ARG A 104 -17.28 -10.93 7.88
N ARG A 105 -18.14 -10.44 7.00
CA ARG A 105 -19.46 -11.02 6.73
C ARG A 105 -19.47 -11.76 5.39
N GLY A 106 -20.26 -12.80 5.31
CA GLY A 106 -20.47 -13.61 4.12
C GLY A 106 -20.29 -15.11 4.36
N VAL A 107 -21.10 -15.93 3.71
CA VAL A 107 -21.07 -17.39 3.86
C VAL A 107 -20.01 -18.00 2.93
N ARG A 108 -19.90 -17.50 1.70
CA ARG A 108 -18.96 -18.00 0.67
C ARG A 108 -17.73 -17.13 0.50
N GLN A 109 -17.87 -15.80 0.60
CA GLN A 109 -16.78 -14.83 0.51
C GLN A 109 -16.86 -13.89 1.71
N LYS A 110 -15.82 -13.91 2.54
CA LYS A 110 -15.72 -13.03 3.71
C LYS A 110 -15.04 -11.73 3.29
N ASN A 111 -15.83 -10.74 2.92
CA ASN A 111 -15.34 -9.44 2.49
C ASN A 111 -15.44 -8.40 3.62
N LEU A 112 -14.53 -7.44 3.61
CA LEU A 112 -14.70 -6.16 4.28
C LEU A 112 -15.54 -5.25 3.38
N ASN A 113 -16.06 -4.19 3.97
CA ASN A 113 -16.67 -3.09 3.24
C ASN A 113 -16.31 -1.76 3.90
N LEU A 114 -16.56 -0.67 3.19
CA LEU A 114 -16.19 0.66 3.65
C LEU A 114 -16.85 1.03 5.00
N GLY A 115 -18.08 0.58 5.23
CA GLY A 115 -18.79 0.79 6.50
C GLY A 115 -18.12 0.09 7.67
N MET A 116 -17.63 -1.13 7.47
CA MET A 116 -16.87 -1.88 8.49
C MET A 116 -15.54 -1.19 8.80
N ILE A 117 -14.80 -0.76 7.77
CA ILE A 117 -13.52 -0.06 7.95
C ILE A 117 -13.73 1.26 8.71
N LYS A 118 -14.75 2.03 8.38
CA LYS A 118 -15.10 3.26 9.10
C LYS A 118 -15.52 3.02 10.56
N ALA A 119 -16.02 1.83 10.86
CA ALA A 119 -16.46 1.45 12.21
C ALA A 119 -15.33 0.83 13.05
N PHE A 120 -14.13 0.63 12.51
CA PHE A 120 -13.00 0.10 13.27
C PHE A 120 -12.68 1.01 14.45
N LYS A 121 -12.68 0.41 15.64
CA LYS A 121 -12.25 1.07 16.86
C LYS A 121 -10.84 0.62 17.17
N ILE A 122 -9.92 1.56 17.19
CA ILE A 122 -8.51 1.33 17.51
C ILE A 122 -8.12 2.15 18.74
N PRO A 123 -7.30 1.62 19.63
CA PRO A 123 -6.67 2.42 20.67
C PRO A 123 -5.72 3.42 20.01
N ILE A 124 -5.75 4.67 20.43
CA ILE A 124 -4.88 5.72 19.86
C ILE A 124 -3.82 6.09 20.89
N ALA A 125 -2.54 5.88 20.55
CA ALA A 125 -1.40 6.34 21.33
C ALA A 125 -1.28 7.89 21.25
N LYS A 126 -0.54 8.48 22.17
CA LYS A 126 -0.22 9.92 22.10
C LYS A 126 0.54 10.23 20.80
N ARG A 127 0.33 11.40 20.23
CA ARG A 127 0.91 11.79 18.94
C ARG A 127 2.43 11.73 18.93
N ASP A 128 3.09 12.16 19.98
CA ASP A 128 4.55 12.08 20.13
C ASP A 128 5.07 10.64 20.04
N GLN A 129 4.39 9.70 20.68
CA GLN A 129 4.73 8.28 20.59
C GLN A 129 4.51 7.69 19.18
N GLN A 130 3.43 8.11 18.48
CA GLN A 130 3.19 7.73 17.09
C GLN A 130 4.31 8.23 16.18
N ASP A 131 4.76 9.47 16.36
CA ASP A 131 5.79 10.10 15.55
C ASP A 131 7.17 9.47 15.80
N GLU A 132 7.53 9.21 17.07
CA GLU A 132 8.76 8.50 17.44
C GLU A 132 8.81 7.10 16.79
N PHE A 133 7.72 6.34 16.88
CA PHE A 133 7.61 5.03 16.22
C PHE A 133 7.76 5.15 14.70
N SER A 134 7.10 6.13 14.08
CA SER A 134 7.18 6.35 12.64
C SER A 134 8.58 6.69 12.16
N ASP A 135 9.32 7.49 12.92
CA ASP A 135 10.69 7.85 12.60
C ASP A 135 11.64 6.64 12.74
N PHE A 136 11.43 5.80 13.73
CA PHE A 136 12.12 4.53 13.83
C PHE A 136 11.86 3.63 12.61
N VAL A 137 10.61 3.48 12.19
CA VAL A 137 10.24 2.70 11.00
C VAL A 137 10.92 3.23 9.75
N LYS A 138 10.92 4.55 9.54
CA LYS A 138 11.62 5.17 8.39
C LYS A 138 13.12 4.91 8.39
N GLN A 139 13.76 4.91 9.57
CA GLN A 139 15.19 4.58 9.69
C GLN A 139 15.47 3.11 9.35
N VAL A 140 14.63 2.20 9.82
CA VAL A 140 14.70 0.78 9.48
C VAL A 140 14.54 0.57 7.98
N ASP A 141 13.54 1.23 7.36
CA ASP A 141 13.30 1.14 5.92
C ASP A 141 14.49 1.62 5.10
N LYS A 142 15.07 2.79 5.44
CA LYS A 142 16.32 3.28 4.83
C LYS A 142 17.48 2.28 4.96
N SER A 143 17.58 1.62 6.11
CA SER A 143 18.66 0.64 6.35
C SER A 143 18.45 -0.61 5.50
N LYS A 144 17.20 -1.10 5.38
CA LYS A 144 16.86 -2.23 4.49
C LYS A 144 17.23 -1.95 3.04
N VAL A 145 16.90 -0.77 2.52
CA VAL A 145 17.24 -0.37 1.14
C VAL A 145 18.76 -0.37 0.92
N LYS A 146 19.53 0.15 1.89
CA LYS A 146 21.02 0.15 1.79
C LYS A 146 21.59 -1.27 1.78
N VAL A 147 21.10 -2.13 2.66
CA VAL A 147 21.52 -3.54 2.74
C VAL A 147 21.18 -4.28 1.47
N GLN A 148 19.95 -4.10 0.94
CA GLN A 148 19.55 -4.74 -0.31
C GLN A 148 20.45 -4.30 -1.48
N LYS A 149 20.74 -2.99 -1.59
CA LYS A 149 21.65 -2.49 -2.62
C LYS A 149 23.05 -3.12 -2.53
N ALA A 150 23.61 -3.22 -1.32
CA ALA A 150 24.92 -3.85 -1.11
C ALA A 150 24.89 -5.35 -1.46
N LEU A 151 23.78 -6.04 -1.16
CA LEU A 151 23.59 -7.45 -1.52
C LEU A 151 23.55 -7.62 -3.04
N ASP A 152 22.80 -6.78 -3.75
CA ASP A 152 22.69 -6.81 -5.20
C ASP A 152 24.03 -6.53 -5.90
N GLU A 153 24.83 -5.58 -5.37
CA GLU A 153 26.18 -5.29 -5.86
C GLU A 153 27.10 -6.47 -5.63
N THR A 154 27.03 -7.11 -4.45
CA THR A 154 27.82 -8.31 -4.13
C THR A 154 27.46 -9.49 -5.03
N GLN A 155 26.16 -9.69 -5.29
CA GLN A 155 25.70 -10.75 -6.20
C GLN A 155 26.25 -10.53 -7.62
N LYS A 156 26.18 -9.30 -8.14
CA LYS A 156 26.75 -8.99 -9.47
C LYS A 156 28.25 -9.28 -9.56
N LEU A 157 28.99 -8.95 -8.50
CA LEU A 157 30.43 -9.25 -8.44
C LEU A 157 30.67 -10.76 -8.44
N PHE A 158 29.91 -11.51 -7.64
CA PHE A 158 29.99 -12.96 -7.58
C PHE A 158 29.70 -13.59 -8.96
N ASP A 159 28.63 -13.17 -9.62
CA ASP A 159 28.26 -13.66 -10.95
C ASP A 159 29.34 -13.37 -11.99
N SER A 160 29.94 -12.19 -11.95
CA SER A 160 31.06 -11.80 -12.81
C SER A 160 32.31 -12.69 -12.60
N LEU A 161 32.65 -12.97 -11.33
CA LEU A 161 33.76 -13.86 -11.01
C LEU A 161 33.46 -15.29 -11.44
N MET A 162 32.27 -15.78 -11.21
CA MET A 162 31.85 -17.12 -11.68
C MET A 162 32.00 -17.26 -13.20
N GLN A 163 31.58 -16.25 -13.94
CA GLN A 163 31.74 -16.24 -15.40
C GLN A 163 33.22 -16.19 -15.83
N GLN A 164 34.04 -15.44 -15.10
CA GLN A 164 35.47 -15.33 -15.39
C GLN A 164 36.24 -16.64 -15.14
N TYR A 165 35.90 -17.37 -14.07
CA TYR A 165 36.69 -18.55 -13.64
C TYR A 165 36.08 -19.88 -14.11
N PHE A 166 34.81 -19.93 -14.46
CA PHE A 166 34.09 -21.18 -14.79
C PHE A 166 33.31 -21.11 -16.08
N GLY A 167 33.20 -19.96 -16.74
CA GLY A 167 32.54 -19.72 -18.05
C GLY A 167 33.53 -19.72 -19.18
#